data_8169c702d531fa42a4ce49d002fe26b0
#
_entry.id   8169c702d531fa42a4ce49d002fe26b0
#
_cell.length_a   1.000
_cell.length_b   1.000
_cell.length_c   1.000
_cell.angle_alpha   90.00
_cell.angle_beta   90.00
_cell.angle_gamma   90.00
#
_symmetry.space_group_name_H-M   'P 1'
#
loop_
_entity.id
_entity.type
_entity.pdbx_description
1 polymer ?
#
loop_
_entity_poly.entity_id
_entity_poly.type
_entity_poly.pdbx_seq_one_letter_code
_entity_poly.pdbx_strand_id
1 'polypeptide(L)'
;GKSTLMNVLFGMPVIHETGGFGGEVYLNGEKTTIASPHDAMTKGIGMVHQEFMLLPGFTITENIKLNREISRPSAISRVFGKNLETLDMKAMSQDARGALDNVGMSIDEYTLVAGLPVGYMQFVEIAREIDKKGVKLLVFDEPTAVLTESEAAQLLKVMKDIAARGIAIIFITHRLDEVINAADGITILR
;
A
#
# COMPACT_ATOMS: atom_id res chain seq x y z
N GLY A 1 -16.17 5.14 14.36
CA GLY A 1 -15.16 6.22 14.29
C GLY A 1 -14.01 5.91 13.36
N LYS A 2 -13.21 4.84 13.61
CA LYS A 2 -11.97 4.54 12.83
C LYS A 2 -12.28 4.30 11.34
N SER A 3 -13.18 3.37 11.02
CA SER A 3 -13.56 3.05 9.63
C SER A 3 -14.17 4.23 8.89
N THR A 4 -14.92 5.09 9.59
CA THR A 4 -15.48 6.32 9.00
C THR A 4 -14.37 7.29 8.59
N LEU A 5 -13.36 7.48 9.45
CA LEU A 5 -12.19 8.31 9.12
C LEU A 5 -11.45 7.76 7.88
N MET A 6 -11.29 6.44 7.81
CA MET A 6 -10.68 5.77 6.66
C MET A 6 -11.46 6.04 5.38
N ASN A 7 -12.79 5.87 5.44
CA ASN A 7 -13.66 6.13 4.29
C ASN A 7 -13.56 7.58 3.80
N VAL A 8 -13.42 8.55 4.72
CA VAL A 8 -13.20 9.96 4.38
C VAL A 8 -11.85 10.16 3.69
N LEU A 9 -10.76 9.59 4.25
CA LEU A 9 -9.39 9.73 3.70
C LEU A 9 -9.24 9.06 2.33
N PHE A 10 -10.08 8.06 2.02
CA PHE A 10 -10.07 7.38 0.73
C PHE A 10 -11.18 7.83 -0.22
N GLY A 11 -11.99 8.83 0.15
CA GLY A 11 -13.09 9.28 -0.70
C GLY A 11 -14.05 8.16 -1.08
N MET A 12 -14.34 7.24 -0.13
CA MET A 12 -15.20 6.10 -0.39
C MET A 12 -16.61 6.56 -0.72
N PRO A 13 -17.28 5.93 -1.71
CA PRO A 13 -18.63 6.32 -2.16
C PRO A 13 -19.65 6.43 -1.02
N VAL A 14 -19.55 5.56 -0.02
CA VAL A 14 -20.44 5.56 1.15
C VAL A 14 -20.47 6.91 1.88
N ILE A 15 -19.37 7.66 1.88
CA ILE A 15 -19.33 9.01 2.50
C ILE A 15 -20.23 9.97 1.74
N HIS A 16 -20.18 9.97 0.41
CA HIS A 16 -20.98 10.84 -0.44
C HIS A 16 -22.46 10.46 -0.41
N GLU A 17 -22.76 9.17 -0.43
CA GLU A 17 -24.12 8.62 -0.38
C GLU A 17 -24.83 8.88 0.96
N THR A 18 -24.08 8.98 2.05
CA THR A 18 -24.62 9.23 3.41
C THR A 18 -24.66 10.72 3.80
N GLY A 19 -24.49 11.64 2.84
CA GLY A 19 -24.59 13.08 3.06
C GLY A 19 -23.25 13.79 3.28
N GLY A 20 -22.14 13.11 3.08
CA GLY A 20 -20.81 13.70 3.22
C GLY A 20 -20.28 13.71 4.66
N PHE A 21 -19.31 14.55 4.92
CA PHE A 21 -18.76 14.81 6.25
C PHE A 21 -18.57 16.30 6.48
N GLY A 22 -18.61 16.73 7.74
CA GLY A 22 -18.27 18.11 8.12
C GLY A 22 -16.79 18.23 8.47
N GLY A 23 -16.15 19.27 7.96
CA GLY A 23 -14.74 19.52 8.21
C GLY A 23 -13.93 19.71 6.92
N GLU A 24 -12.61 19.82 7.07
CA GLU A 24 -11.69 20.07 5.97
C GLU A 24 -10.51 19.09 6.03
N VAL A 25 -10.04 18.67 4.86
CA VAL A 25 -8.86 17.84 4.72
C VAL A 25 -7.72 18.70 4.16
N TYR A 26 -6.56 18.60 4.79
CA TYR A 26 -5.33 19.26 4.33
C TYR A 26 -4.27 18.20 4.06
N LEU A 27 -3.63 18.27 2.89
CA LEU A 27 -2.51 17.42 2.53
C LEU A 27 -1.31 18.32 2.23
N ASN A 28 -0.23 18.15 3.00
CA ASN A 28 0.95 19.05 2.94
C ASN A 28 0.63 20.55 3.13
N GLY A 29 -0.35 20.87 3.98
CA GLY A 29 -0.77 22.23 4.24
C GLY A 29 -1.74 22.83 3.21
N GLU A 30 -2.05 22.11 2.14
CA GLU A 30 -3.01 22.54 1.12
C GLU A 30 -4.37 21.88 1.35
N LYS A 31 -5.44 22.71 1.36
CA LYS A 31 -6.80 22.20 1.44
C LYS A 31 -7.11 21.37 0.22
N THR A 32 -7.57 20.14 0.44
CA THR A 32 -7.85 19.20 -0.64
C THR A 32 -9.20 18.52 -0.43
N THR A 33 -9.81 18.10 -1.53
CA THR A 33 -11.00 17.25 -1.55
C THR A 33 -10.60 15.90 -2.13
N ILE A 34 -10.99 14.84 -1.46
CA ILE A 34 -10.73 13.47 -1.92
C ILE A 34 -12.06 12.88 -2.40
N ALA A 35 -12.22 12.83 -3.72
CA ALA A 35 -13.50 12.49 -4.35
C ALA A 35 -13.70 10.98 -4.57
N SER A 36 -12.62 10.20 -4.59
CA SER A 36 -12.66 8.76 -4.86
C SER A 36 -11.38 8.07 -4.39
N PRO A 37 -11.36 6.73 -4.27
CA PRO A 37 -10.13 5.98 -3.99
C PRO A 37 -9.03 6.23 -5.03
N HIS A 38 -9.40 6.38 -6.30
CA HIS A 38 -8.44 6.71 -7.35
C HIS A 38 -7.83 8.11 -7.14
N ASP A 39 -8.64 9.09 -6.75
CA ASP A 39 -8.16 10.44 -6.42
C ASP A 39 -7.24 10.43 -5.19
N ALA A 40 -7.56 9.65 -4.15
CA ALA A 40 -6.68 9.45 -3.00
C ALA A 40 -5.31 8.91 -3.44
N MET A 41 -5.29 7.87 -4.28
CA MET A 41 -4.05 7.29 -4.80
C MET A 41 -3.24 8.30 -5.64
N THR A 42 -3.89 9.11 -6.49
CA THR A 42 -3.19 10.14 -7.29
C THR A 42 -2.59 11.25 -6.43
N LYS A 43 -3.17 11.51 -5.27
CA LYS A 43 -2.65 12.45 -4.27
C LYS A 43 -1.54 11.87 -3.40
N GLY A 44 -1.21 10.59 -3.60
CA GLY A 44 -0.14 9.89 -2.89
C GLY A 44 -0.57 9.25 -1.57
N ILE A 45 -1.86 8.96 -1.42
CA ILE A 45 -2.39 8.23 -0.25
C ILE A 45 -2.49 6.75 -0.62
N GLY A 46 -1.71 5.91 0.05
CA GLY A 46 -1.77 4.45 -0.06
C GLY A 46 -2.45 3.82 1.15
N MET A 47 -2.96 2.61 0.99
CA MET A 47 -3.60 1.87 2.08
C MET A 47 -3.19 0.40 2.07
N VAL A 48 -2.82 -0.07 3.24
CA VAL A 48 -2.65 -1.48 3.55
C VAL A 48 -3.87 -1.93 4.36
N HIS A 49 -4.68 -2.76 3.73
CA HIS A 49 -5.95 -3.21 4.29
C HIS A 49 -5.75 -4.37 5.29
N GLN A 50 -6.74 -4.59 6.13
CA GLN A 50 -6.79 -5.76 7.02
C GLN A 50 -6.94 -7.07 6.22
N GLU A 51 -7.70 -7.03 5.11
CA GLU A 51 -7.85 -8.16 4.18
C GLU A 51 -6.85 -8.02 3.04
N PHE A 52 -6.20 -9.12 2.67
CA PHE A 52 -5.20 -9.11 1.60
C PHE A 52 -5.85 -8.89 0.24
N MET A 53 -5.32 -7.92 -0.49
CA MET A 53 -5.74 -7.59 -1.85
C MET A 53 -4.80 -8.21 -2.91
N LEU A 54 -4.04 -9.24 -2.53
CA LEU A 54 -3.13 -9.96 -3.42
C LEU A 54 -3.90 -11.02 -4.23
N LEU A 55 -3.52 -11.19 -5.48
CA LEU A 55 -4.05 -12.21 -6.36
C LEU A 55 -3.26 -13.51 -6.19
N PRO A 56 -3.85 -14.59 -5.66
CA PRO A 56 -3.11 -15.80 -5.29
C PRO A 56 -2.44 -16.50 -6.49
N GLY A 57 -3.05 -16.44 -7.67
CA GLY A 57 -2.53 -17.04 -8.90
C GLY A 57 -1.40 -16.27 -9.57
N PHE A 58 -0.99 -15.13 -9.01
CA PHE A 58 0.06 -14.27 -9.54
C PHE A 58 1.31 -14.38 -8.67
N THR A 59 2.47 -14.12 -9.29
CA THR A 59 3.74 -13.98 -8.58
C THR A 59 3.76 -12.69 -7.75
N ILE A 60 4.73 -12.58 -6.86
CA ILE A 60 4.97 -11.36 -6.09
C ILE A 60 5.20 -10.18 -7.03
N THR A 61 6.05 -10.34 -8.07
CA THR A 61 6.30 -9.31 -9.10
C THR A 61 5.01 -8.84 -9.74
N GLU A 62 4.16 -9.76 -10.20
CA GLU A 62 2.90 -9.43 -10.87
C GLU A 62 1.93 -8.72 -9.91
N ASN A 63 1.86 -9.12 -8.65
CA ASN A 63 1.06 -8.43 -7.63
C ASN A 63 1.57 -7.02 -7.33
N ILE A 64 2.88 -6.83 -7.18
CA ILE A 64 3.48 -5.51 -6.92
C ILE A 64 3.25 -4.57 -8.11
N LYS A 65 3.35 -5.07 -9.34
CA LYS A 65 3.25 -4.26 -10.57
C LYS A 65 1.85 -4.21 -11.17
N LEU A 66 0.86 -4.83 -10.55
CA LEU A 66 -0.53 -4.86 -11.04
C LEU A 66 -1.06 -3.44 -11.31
N ASN A 67 -1.61 -3.25 -12.51
CA ASN A 67 -2.05 -1.95 -13.07
C ASN A 67 -0.93 -0.90 -13.22
N ARG A 68 0.34 -1.31 -13.12
CA ARG A 68 1.52 -0.47 -13.32
C ARG A 68 2.61 -1.25 -14.06
N GLU A 69 2.17 -2.16 -14.91
CA GLU A 69 3.03 -3.04 -15.69
C GLU A 69 3.97 -2.22 -16.56
N ILE A 70 5.22 -2.67 -16.66
CA ILE A 70 6.21 -2.08 -17.57
C ILE A 70 6.13 -2.84 -18.88
N SER A 71 5.81 -2.12 -19.95
CA SER A 71 5.81 -2.68 -21.29
C SER A 71 7.04 -2.22 -22.09
N ARG A 72 7.42 -3.03 -23.07
CA ARG A 72 8.46 -2.69 -24.04
C ARG A 72 7.92 -2.87 -25.45
N PRO A 73 8.37 -2.00 -26.40
CA PRO A 73 8.00 -2.13 -27.79
C PRO A 73 8.48 -3.47 -28.36
N SER A 74 7.57 -4.24 -28.95
CA SER A 74 7.88 -5.42 -29.75
C SER A 74 7.99 -5.06 -31.24
N ALA A 75 8.56 -5.97 -32.05
CA ALA A 75 8.58 -5.76 -33.51
C ALA A 75 7.16 -5.62 -34.08
N ILE A 76 6.20 -6.31 -33.48
CA ILE A 76 4.77 -6.29 -33.89
C ILE A 76 4.11 -4.97 -33.43
N SER A 77 4.40 -4.48 -32.23
CA SER A 77 3.80 -3.24 -31.73
C SER A 77 4.27 -2.00 -32.50
N ARG A 78 5.47 -2.04 -33.08
CA ARG A 78 5.96 -0.97 -33.95
C ARG A 78 5.16 -0.80 -35.24
N VAL A 79 4.53 -1.89 -35.71
CA VAL A 79 3.73 -1.90 -36.95
C VAL A 79 2.23 -1.75 -36.68
N PHE A 80 1.74 -2.40 -35.63
CA PHE A 80 0.30 -2.54 -35.34
C PHE A 80 -0.19 -1.74 -34.12
N GLY A 81 0.69 -0.97 -33.47
CA GLY A 81 0.32 -0.05 -32.38
C GLY A 81 0.62 -0.57 -30.97
N LYS A 82 0.53 0.37 -30.02
CA LYS A 82 0.96 0.17 -28.60
C LYS A 82 0.25 -0.97 -27.87
N ASN A 83 -0.96 -1.33 -28.27
CA ASN A 83 -1.72 -2.42 -27.65
C ASN A 83 -1.08 -3.82 -27.80
N LEU A 84 -0.03 -3.94 -28.63
CA LEU A 84 0.71 -5.18 -28.86
C LEU A 84 2.13 -5.12 -28.25
N GLU A 85 2.36 -4.22 -27.30
CA GLU A 85 3.57 -4.22 -26.50
C GLU A 85 3.63 -5.47 -25.60
N THR A 86 4.85 -5.95 -25.36
CA THR A 86 5.06 -7.09 -24.43
C THR A 86 5.48 -6.58 -23.07
N LEU A 87 5.10 -7.30 -22.00
CA LEU A 87 5.54 -6.98 -20.66
C LEU A 87 7.06 -7.12 -20.54
N ASP A 88 7.70 -6.14 -19.92
CA ASP A 88 9.10 -6.23 -19.55
C ASP A 88 9.24 -6.85 -18.14
N MET A 89 9.15 -8.18 -18.10
CA MET A 89 9.24 -8.93 -16.84
C MET A 89 10.55 -8.68 -16.09
N LYS A 90 11.64 -8.41 -16.82
CA LYS A 90 12.94 -8.12 -16.20
C LYS A 90 12.93 -6.78 -15.47
N ALA A 91 12.40 -5.74 -16.09
CA ALA A 91 12.27 -4.43 -15.45
C ALA A 91 11.28 -4.48 -14.28
N MET A 92 10.16 -5.18 -14.45
CA MET A 92 9.17 -5.38 -13.40
C MET A 92 9.75 -6.13 -12.19
N SER A 93 10.53 -7.19 -12.41
CA SER A 93 11.14 -7.95 -11.31
C SER A 93 12.22 -7.16 -10.58
N GLN A 94 12.98 -6.33 -11.28
CA GLN A 94 13.96 -5.45 -10.65
C GLN A 94 13.30 -4.42 -9.72
N ASP A 95 12.21 -3.79 -10.17
CA ASP A 95 11.43 -2.87 -9.33
C ASP A 95 10.82 -3.60 -8.14
N ALA A 96 10.22 -4.79 -8.36
CA ALA A 96 9.64 -5.60 -7.30
C ALA A 96 10.69 -6.04 -6.27
N ARG A 97 11.90 -6.42 -6.73
CA ARG A 97 13.02 -6.73 -5.84
C ARG A 97 13.37 -5.52 -4.96
N GLY A 98 13.51 -4.34 -5.57
CA GLY A 98 13.77 -3.12 -4.82
C GLY A 98 12.69 -2.80 -3.78
N ALA A 99 11.42 -3.03 -4.12
CA ALA A 99 10.32 -2.84 -3.18
C ALA A 99 10.36 -3.84 -2.02
N LEU A 100 10.67 -5.12 -2.29
CA LEU A 100 10.85 -6.16 -1.26
C LEU A 100 12.05 -5.86 -0.35
N ASP A 101 13.16 -5.41 -0.91
CA ASP A 101 14.35 -5.02 -0.14
C ASP A 101 14.04 -3.84 0.81
N ASN A 102 13.20 -2.90 0.36
CA ASN A 102 12.74 -1.77 1.18
C ASN A 102 11.91 -2.19 2.40
N VAL A 103 11.29 -3.35 2.37
CA VAL A 103 10.57 -3.94 3.51
C VAL A 103 11.34 -5.08 4.20
N GLY A 104 12.61 -5.27 3.83
CA GLY A 104 13.50 -6.25 4.44
C GLY A 104 13.15 -7.71 4.12
N MET A 105 12.55 -7.97 2.95
CA MET A 105 12.12 -9.29 2.52
C MET A 105 13.12 -9.93 1.55
N SER A 106 13.64 -11.10 1.92
CA SER A 106 14.60 -11.87 1.09
C SER A 106 13.94 -12.96 0.23
N ILE A 107 12.60 -12.92 0.08
CA ILE A 107 11.88 -13.88 -0.75
C ILE A 107 12.11 -13.61 -2.24
N ASP A 108 12.10 -14.68 -3.04
CA ASP A 108 12.20 -14.61 -4.50
C ASP A 108 10.92 -13.93 -5.07
N GLU A 109 11.10 -12.88 -5.83
CA GLU A 109 10.05 -12.09 -6.45
C GLU A 109 9.23 -12.84 -7.50
N TYR A 110 9.69 -14.00 -7.98
CA TYR A 110 8.94 -14.90 -8.86
C TYR A 110 8.08 -15.92 -8.12
N THR A 111 8.14 -15.95 -6.79
CA THR A 111 7.30 -16.83 -5.98
C THR A 111 5.83 -16.50 -6.17
N LEU A 112 5.00 -17.54 -6.33
CA LEU A 112 3.54 -17.38 -6.35
C LEU A 112 3.04 -16.96 -4.97
N VAL A 113 2.07 -16.04 -4.94
CA VAL A 113 1.45 -15.59 -3.68
C VAL A 113 0.63 -16.71 -3.03
N ALA A 114 0.05 -17.61 -3.84
CA ALA A 114 -0.64 -18.79 -3.32
C ALA A 114 0.29 -19.63 -2.42
N GLY A 115 -0.12 -19.81 -1.18
CA GLY A 115 0.65 -20.62 -0.22
C GLY A 115 1.71 -19.87 0.57
N LEU A 116 1.86 -18.55 0.37
CA LEU A 116 2.71 -17.76 1.25
C LEU A 116 2.13 -17.71 2.67
N PRO A 117 2.99 -17.76 3.70
CA PRO A 117 2.56 -17.43 5.06
C PRO A 117 1.96 -16.02 5.13
N VAL A 118 0.99 -15.85 6.03
CA VAL A 118 0.24 -14.58 6.19
C VAL A 118 1.16 -13.38 6.43
N GLY A 119 2.20 -13.56 7.25
CA GLY A 119 3.18 -12.51 7.49
C GLY A 119 3.88 -12.05 6.21
N TYR A 120 4.25 -12.99 5.34
CA TYR A 120 4.86 -12.66 4.03
C TYR A 120 3.90 -11.91 3.12
N MET A 121 2.63 -12.29 3.07
CA MET A 121 1.61 -11.58 2.29
C MET A 121 1.46 -10.13 2.75
N GLN A 122 1.52 -9.88 4.06
CA GLN A 122 1.48 -8.52 4.62
C GLN A 122 2.63 -7.65 4.09
N PHE A 123 3.86 -8.18 4.11
CA PHE A 123 5.02 -7.45 3.60
C PHE A 123 4.96 -7.23 2.08
N VAL A 124 4.43 -8.19 1.31
CA VAL A 124 4.22 -8.02 -0.14
C VAL A 124 3.21 -6.90 -0.43
N GLU A 125 2.14 -6.79 0.37
CA GLU A 125 1.19 -5.66 0.24
C GLU A 125 1.85 -4.32 0.53
N ILE A 126 2.67 -4.24 1.56
CA ILE A 126 3.41 -3.01 1.87
C ILE A 126 4.38 -2.68 0.74
N ALA A 127 5.13 -3.67 0.24
CA ALA A 127 6.03 -3.50 -0.90
C ALA A 127 5.28 -2.97 -2.14
N ARG A 128 4.08 -3.49 -2.42
CA ARG A 128 3.20 -3.01 -3.49
C ARG A 128 2.81 -1.55 -3.32
N GLU A 129 2.49 -1.15 -2.09
CA GLU A 129 2.09 0.23 -1.81
C GLU A 129 3.26 1.21 -1.93
N ILE A 130 4.45 0.87 -1.42
CA ILE A 130 5.63 1.75 -1.49
C ILE A 130 6.28 1.80 -2.88
N ASP A 131 6.04 0.79 -3.74
CA ASP A 131 6.48 0.82 -5.14
C ASP A 131 5.70 1.84 -5.99
N LYS A 132 4.55 2.31 -5.52
CA LYS A 132 3.79 3.37 -6.17
C LYS A 132 4.57 4.68 -6.12
N LYS A 133 4.67 5.37 -7.27
CA LYS A 133 5.37 6.67 -7.33
C LYS A 133 4.58 7.75 -6.59
N GLY A 134 5.29 8.57 -5.82
CA GLY A 134 4.71 9.76 -5.19
C GLY A 134 3.87 9.47 -3.94
N VAL A 135 4.03 8.33 -3.32
CA VAL A 135 3.40 8.02 -2.02
C VAL A 135 3.90 9.00 -0.96
N LYS A 136 2.96 9.65 -0.28
CA LYS A 136 3.20 10.64 0.78
C LYS A 136 2.66 10.20 2.12
N LEU A 137 1.59 9.41 2.09
CA LEU A 137 0.89 8.88 3.26
C LEU A 137 0.57 7.41 3.04
N LEU A 138 0.91 6.57 3.99
CA LEU A 138 0.44 5.19 4.07
C LEU A 138 -0.47 5.02 5.27
N VAL A 139 -1.62 4.43 5.04
CA VAL A 139 -2.58 4.11 6.09
C VAL A 139 -2.60 2.61 6.29
N PHE A 140 -2.43 2.18 7.54
CA PHE A 140 -2.45 0.78 7.95
C PHE A 140 -3.67 0.53 8.83
N ASP A 141 -4.56 -0.37 8.39
CA ASP A 141 -5.75 -0.75 9.15
C ASP A 141 -5.54 -2.13 9.80
N GLU A 142 -5.28 -2.13 11.10
CA GLU A 142 -5.00 -3.30 11.95
C GLU A 142 -3.99 -4.31 11.34
N PRO A 143 -2.83 -3.87 10.83
CA PRO A 143 -1.94 -4.69 10.02
C PRO A 143 -1.26 -5.83 10.79
N THR A 144 -1.33 -5.83 12.12
CA THR A 144 -0.72 -6.83 13.00
C THR A 144 -1.71 -7.85 13.53
N ALA A 145 -2.99 -7.74 13.19
CA ALA A 145 -4.06 -8.57 13.76
C ALA A 145 -3.84 -10.08 13.61
N VAL A 146 -3.21 -10.48 12.51
CA VAL A 146 -2.99 -11.89 12.16
C VAL A 146 -1.51 -12.32 12.23
N LEU A 147 -0.64 -11.43 12.74
CA LEU A 147 0.80 -11.66 12.81
C LEU A 147 1.21 -12.23 14.19
N THR A 148 2.26 -13.02 14.20
CA THR A 148 2.98 -13.38 15.42
C THR A 148 3.65 -12.15 16.03
N GLU A 149 4.04 -12.22 17.31
CA GLU A 149 4.74 -11.11 17.97
C GLU A 149 6.03 -10.70 17.27
N SER A 150 6.81 -11.67 16.76
CA SER A 150 8.04 -11.38 16.03
C SER A 150 7.78 -10.71 14.69
N GLU A 151 6.75 -11.13 13.95
CA GLU A 151 6.35 -10.52 12.68
C GLU A 151 5.79 -9.11 12.91
N ALA A 152 5.00 -8.91 13.97
CA ALA A 152 4.49 -7.60 14.35
C ALA A 152 5.63 -6.64 14.70
N ALA A 153 6.62 -7.07 15.46
CA ALA A 153 7.81 -6.27 15.79
C ALA A 153 8.61 -5.89 14.52
N GLN A 154 8.77 -6.83 13.58
CA GLN A 154 9.40 -6.56 12.29
C GLN A 154 8.59 -5.56 11.47
N LEU A 155 7.27 -5.69 11.42
CA LEU A 155 6.40 -4.75 10.73
C LEU A 155 6.50 -3.34 11.29
N LEU A 156 6.47 -3.17 12.62
CA LEU A 156 6.63 -1.86 13.26
C LEU A 156 7.99 -1.23 12.93
N LYS A 157 9.06 -2.03 12.84
CA LYS A 157 10.36 -1.54 12.39
C LYS A 157 10.29 -1.05 10.94
N VAL A 158 9.71 -1.83 10.03
CA VAL A 158 9.54 -1.44 8.62
C VAL A 158 8.73 -0.15 8.50
N MET A 159 7.66 0.02 9.29
CA MET A 159 6.89 1.26 9.32
C MET A 159 7.74 2.47 9.73
N LYS A 160 8.59 2.32 10.75
CA LYS A 160 9.53 3.37 11.17
C LYS A 160 10.55 3.69 10.07
N ASP A 161 11.07 2.68 9.38
CA ASP A 161 12.02 2.87 8.28
C ASP A 161 11.37 3.60 7.09
N ILE A 162 10.10 3.32 6.79
CA ILE A 162 9.29 4.02 5.79
C ILE A 162 9.07 5.49 6.22
N ALA A 163 8.70 5.72 7.47
CA ALA A 163 8.49 7.07 8.01
C ALA A 163 9.79 7.90 7.97
N ALA A 164 10.95 7.30 8.29
CA ALA A 164 12.25 7.94 8.21
C ALA A 164 12.64 8.38 6.78
N ARG A 165 12.02 7.79 5.75
CA ARG A 165 12.17 8.20 4.34
C ARG A 165 11.22 9.33 3.93
N GLY A 166 10.44 9.87 4.86
CA GLY A 166 9.54 11.01 4.64
C GLY A 166 8.13 10.63 4.20
N ILE A 167 7.74 9.36 4.29
CA ILE A 167 6.36 8.92 4.06
C ILE A 167 5.61 8.96 5.39
N ALA A 168 4.58 9.79 5.50
CA ALA A 168 3.76 9.83 6.70
C ALA A 168 2.98 8.51 6.88
N ILE A 169 2.77 8.11 8.14
CA ILE A 169 2.03 6.88 8.45
C ILE A 169 0.86 7.20 9.37
N ILE A 170 -0.31 6.69 9.02
CA ILE A 170 -1.45 6.54 9.92
C ILE A 170 -1.61 5.06 10.22
N PHE A 171 -1.52 4.71 11.50
CA PHE A 171 -1.59 3.36 11.97
C PHE A 171 -2.80 3.18 12.87
N ILE A 172 -3.72 2.32 12.47
CA ILE A 172 -4.93 1.99 13.23
C ILE A 172 -4.71 0.65 13.91
N THR A 173 -4.78 0.63 15.23
CA THR A 173 -4.68 -0.58 16.03
C THR A 173 -5.51 -0.46 17.30
N HIS A 174 -5.81 -1.58 17.95
CA HIS A 174 -6.36 -1.68 19.29
C HIS A 174 -5.29 -2.18 20.30
N ARG A 175 -4.06 -2.44 19.84
CA ARG A 175 -2.94 -2.95 20.65
C ARG A 175 -2.10 -1.79 21.15
N LEU A 176 -2.26 -1.46 22.44
CA LEU A 176 -1.59 -0.31 23.06
C LEU A 176 -0.06 -0.39 23.02
N ASP A 177 0.48 -1.60 23.19
CA ASP A 177 1.94 -1.83 23.16
C ASP A 177 2.55 -1.40 21.83
N GLU A 178 1.85 -1.66 20.73
CA GLU A 178 2.29 -1.26 19.39
C GLU A 178 2.29 0.26 19.24
N VAL A 179 1.23 0.91 19.75
CA VAL A 179 1.10 2.38 19.70
C VAL A 179 2.25 3.05 20.45
N ILE A 180 2.53 2.60 21.67
CA ILE A 180 3.59 3.16 22.51
C ILE A 180 4.97 3.01 21.85
N ASN A 181 5.18 1.88 21.17
CA ASN A 181 6.47 1.58 20.53
C ASN A 181 6.65 2.22 19.16
N ALA A 182 5.58 2.58 18.43
CA ALA A 182 5.67 2.99 17.04
C ALA A 182 5.22 4.43 16.76
N ALA A 183 4.29 5.00 17.54
CA ALA A 183 3.65 6.26 17.20
C ALA A 183 4.34 7.48 17.82
N ASP A 184 4.49 8.56 17.05
CA ASP A 184 4.93 9.87 17.53
C ASP A 184 3.76 10.66 18.14
N GLY A 185 2.54 10.39 17.72
CA GLY A 185 1.30 11.01 18.21
C GLY A 185 0.14 10.05 18.23
N ILE A 186 -0.78 10.20 19.15
CA ILE A 186 -1.91 9.30 19.36
C ILE A 186 -3.21 10.09 19.35
N THR A 187 -4.18 9.61 18.56
CA THR A 187 -5.55 10.14 18.55
C THR A 187 -6.53 9.03 18.94
N ILE A 188 -7.33 9.27 19.96
CA ILE A 188 -8.36 8.33 20.42
C ILE A 188 -9.70 8.72 19.81
N LEU A 189 -10.30 7.80 19.06
CA LEU A 189 -11.62 7.94 18.48
C LEU A 189 -12.63 7.07 19.25
N ARG A 190 -13.77 7.66 19.61
CA ARG A 190 -14.91 6.98 20.23
C ARG A 190 -16.03 6.76 19.22
#